data_260d878601330c0e5986df7279346a63
#
_entry.id   260d878601330c0e5986df7279346a63
#
_cell.length_a   1.000
_cell.length_b   1.000
_cell.length_c   1.000
_cell.angle_alpha   90.00
_cell.angle_beta   90.00
_cell.angle_gamma   90.00
#
_symmetry.space_group_name_H-M   'P 1'
#
loop_
_entity.id
_entity.type
_entity.pdbx_description
1 polymer ?
#
loop_
_entity_poly.entity_id
_entity_poly.type
_entity_poly.pdbx_seq_one_letter_code
_entity_poly.pdbx_strand_id
1 'polypeptide(L)'
;MKKISLLFAVLMGFAVAVHADNLVKNGDFKHQTSKGVAFNWSPFKPKDAVVKYFTSGAPNGGYAQFVMPTAGNFSLRQNMTPVLRPNTKYKISFKVRGRDFTAKALGMLFINEGWSKDAGVKNLTATPEWKEYKLEFATPDYNRYVFLTFFGNTAKGTIEVADIEVKAINVDN
;
A
#
# COMPACT_ATOMS: atom_id res chain seq x y z
N MET A 1 -5.91 4.69 69.48
CA MET A 1 -6.27 5.20 68.13
C MET A 1 -5.16 4.72 67.19
N LYS A 2 -5.48 3.70 66.36
CA LYS A 2 -4.52 3.15 65.35
C LYS A 2 -4.76 3.85 64.02
N LYS A 3 -3.73 4.51 63.49
CA LYS A 3 -3.75 5.15 62.15
C LYS A 3 -3.53 4.05 61.10
N ILE A 4 -4.52 3.80 60.26
CA ILE A 4 -4.40 2.96 59.06
C ILE A 4 -3.91 3.84 57.93
N SER A 5 -2.64 3.65 57.51
CA SER A 5 -2.11 4.26 56.30
C SER A 5 -2.53 3.44 55.06
N LEU A 6 -3.40 4.01 54.26
CA LEU A 6 -3.82 3.42 52.98
C LEU A 6 -2.76 3.70 51.92
N LEU A 7 -2.03 2.66 51.53
CA LEU A 7 -1.04 2.77 50.45
C LEU A 7 -1.76 2.61 49.10
N PHE A 8 -1.91 3.70 48.35
CA PHE A 8 -2.41 3.67 46.96
C PHE A 8 -1.27 3.23 46.05
N ALA A 9 -1.31 1.98 45.60
CA ALA A 9 -0.47 1.51 44.50
C ALA A 9 -1.08 1.98 43.18
N VAL A 10 -0.43 3.00 42.56
CA VAL A 10 -0.76 3.42 41.20
C VAL A 10 -0.14 2.39 40.25
N LEU A 11 -0.95 1.48 39.72
CA LEU A 11 -0.58 0.62 38.58
C LEU A 11 -0.51 1.55 37.34
N MET A 12 0.68 2.01 36.96
CA MET A 12 0.92 2.53 35.63
C MET A 12 0.90 1.39 34.62
N GLY A 13 -0.25 1.17 33.99
CA GLY A 13 -0.36 0.28 32.84
C GLY A 13 0.43 0.88 31.68
N PHE A 14 1.59 0.32 31.39
CA PHE A 14 2.29 0.59 30.14
C PHE A 14 1.46 -0.05 29.01
N ALA A 15 0.69 0.76 28.28
CA ALA A 15 0.12 0.33 27.02
C ALA A 15 1.30 0.12 26.04
N VAL A 16 1.72 -1.13 25.88
CA VAL A 16 2.63 -1.52 24.81
C VAL A 16 1.85 -1.34 23.51
N ALA A 17 2.13 -0.28 22.77
CA ALA A 17 1.62 -0.11 21.42
C ALA A 17 2.19 -1.25 20.56
N VAL A 18 1.40 -2.29 20.35
CA VAL A 18 1.73 -3.35 19.40
C VAL A 18 1.66 -2.69 18.01
N HIS A 19 2.83 -2.36 17.47
CA HIS A 19 2.92 -1.91 16.09
C HIS A 19 2.60 -3.11 15.19
N ALA A 20 1.45 -3.09 14.55
CA ALA A 20 1.13 -4.09 13.55
C ALA A 20 2.15 -4.00 12.40
N ASP A 21 2.77 -5.14 12.08
CA ASP A 21 3.75 -5.23 11.00
C ASP A 21 3.13 -4.85 9.64
N ASN A 22 3.95 -4.28 8.76
CA ASN A 22 3.53 -4.04 7.39
C ASN A 22 3.36 -5.38 6.66
N LEU A 23 2.16 -5.65 6.19
CA LEU A 23 1.84 -6.88 5.45
C LEU A 23 2.33 -6.84 3.99
N VAL A 24 2.61 -5.66 3.46
CA VAL A 24 3.20 -5.47 2.13
C VAL A 24 4.69 -5.76 2.20
N LYS A 25 5.15 -6.73 1.41
CA LYS A 25 6.56 -7.04 1.29
C LYS A 25 7.24 -6.03 0.35
N ASN A 26 8.36 -5.45 0.81
CA ASN A 26 9.14 -4.51 0.00
C ASN A 26 8.31 -3.33 -0.53
N GLY A 27 7.42 -2.79 0.31
CA GLY A 27 6.61 -1.61 -0.03
C GLY A 27 7.42 -0.32 -0.13
N ASP A 28 8.65 -0.34 0.39
CA ASP A 28 9.65 0.73 0.28
C ASP A 28 10.64 0.52 -0.88
N PHE A 29 10.47 -0.52 -1.70
CA PHE A 29 11.24 -0.86 -2.91
C PHE A 29 12.76 -0.98 -2.72
N LYS A 30 13.27 -1.16 -1.51
CA LYS A 30 14.70 -1.27 -1.21
C LYS A 30 15.34 -2.55 -1.73
N HIS A 31 14.55 -3.62 -1.89
CA HIS A 31 15.05 -4.93 -2.31
C HIS A 31 14.75 -5.20 -3.78
N GLN A 32 15.80 -5.44 -4.56
CA GLN A 32 15.71 -5.71 -5.99
C GLN A 32 16.47 -7.00 -6.34
N THR A 33 16.02 -7.66 -7.41
CA THR A 33 16.76 -8.75 -8.05
C THR A 33 18.01 -8.23 -8.74
N SER A 34 18.92 -9.13 -9.14
CA SER A 34 20.09 -8.78 -9.97
C SER A 34 19.72 -8.12 -11.32
N LYS A 35 18.46 -8.27 -11.76
CA LYS A 35 17.91 -7.63 -12.97
C LYS A 35 17.24 -6.27 -12.69
N GLY A 36 17.36 -5.74 -11.47
CA GLY A 36 16.75 -4.46 -11.07
C GLY A 36 15.22 -4.48 -10.97
N VAL A 37 14.62 -5.65 -10.76
CA VAL A 37 13.16 -5.79 -10.54
C VAL A 37 12.90 -5.86 -9.04
N ALA A 38 11.93 -5.11 -8.54
CA ALA A 38 11.57 -5.13 -7.13
C ALA A 38 11.02 -6.51 -6.71
N PHE A 39 11.57 -7.07 -5.62
CA PHE A 39 11.07 -8.34 -5.08
C PHE A 39 9.59 -8.22 -4.69
N ASN A 40 8.84 -9.30 -4.92
CA ASN A 40 7.42 -9.46 -4.63
C ASN A 40 6.47 -8.57 -5.45
N TRP A 41 6.96 -7.81 -6.41
CA TRP A 41 6.15 -6.97 -7.27
C TRP A 41 6.16 -7.45 -8.72
N SER A 42 4.98 -7.49 -9.34
CA SER A 42 4.78 -7.90 -10.73
C SER A 42 4.20 -6.74 -11.55
N PRO A 43 4.96 -6.15 -12.46
CA PRO A 43 4.47 -5.08 -13.31
C PRO A 43 3.77 -5.63 -14.55
N PHE A 44 2.71 -4.94 -14.97
CA PHE A 44 2.13 -5.04 -16.31
C PHE A 44 2.20 -3.66 -16.97
N LYS A 45 2.57 -3.60 -18.24
CA LYS A 45 2.72 -2.35 -18.99
C LYS A 45 2.65 -2.57 -20.49
N PRO A 46 2.35 -1.55 -21.31
CA PRO A 46 2.52 -1.58 -22.76
C PRO A 46 3.98 -1.83 -23.16
N LYS A 47 4.19 -2.27 -24.41
CA LYS A 47 5.51 -2.64 -24.92
C LYS A 47 6.49 -1.45 -24.91
N ASP A 48 6.03 -0.26 -25.25
CA ASP A 48 6.79 0.99 -25.31
C ASP A 48 7.00 1.67 -23.95
N ALA A 49 6.24 1.26 -22.93
CA ALA A 49 6.40 1.78 -21.58
C ALA A 49 7.61 1.18 -20.86
N VAL A 50 8.18 1.95 -19.93
CA VAL A 50 9.30 1.53 -19.10
C VAL A 50 8.90 1.50 -17.64
N VAL A 51 9.29 0.42 -16.93
CA VAL A 51 9.21 0.35 -15.46
C VAL A 51 10.63 0.35 -14.92
N LYS A 52 10.88 1.21 -13.94
CA LYS A 52 12.14 1.26 -13.17
C LYS A 52 11.84 1.21 -11.69
N TYR A 53 12.77 0.66 -10.93
CA TYR A 53 12.72 0.63 -9.48
C TYR A 53 13.96 1.31 -8.93
N PHE A 54 13.76 2.17 -7.95
CA PHE A 54 14.80 2.92 -7.29
C PHE A 54 14.82 2.54 -5.81
N THR A 55 15.99 2.33 -5.24
CA THR A 55 16.16 1.94 -3.83
C THR A 55 16.17 3.12 -2.87
N SER A 56 16.18 4.35 -3.40
CA SER A 56 16.16 5.62 -2.67
C SER A 56 15.45 6.70 -3.47
N GLY A 57 15.20 7.85 -2.86
CA GLY A 57 14.61 9.02 -3.53
C GLY A 57 13.10 9.18 -3.29
N ALA A 58 12.48 8.30 -2.49
CA ALA A 58 11.19 8.52 -1.87
C ALA A 58 11.37 8.92 -0.39
N PRO A 59 10.32 9.41 0.30
CA PRO A 59 10.44 9.89 1.68
C PRO A 59 10.98 8.87 2.68
N ASN A 60 10.63 7.56 2.54
CA ASN A 60 11.08 6.51 3.46
C ASN A 60 11.93 5.42 2.78
N GLY A 61 12.30 5.58 1.51
CA GLY A 61 13.09 4.58 0.80
C GLY A 61 13.12 4.77 -0.70
N GLY A 62 12.84 3.67 -1.41
CA GLY A 62 12.77 3.62 -2.85
C GLY A 62 11.34 3.79 -3.40
N TYR A 63 11.22 3.67 -4.69
CA TYR A 63 9.94 3.81 -5.40
C TYR A 63 9.94 3.01 -6.72
N ALA A 64 8.74 2.71 -7.20
CA ALA A 64 8.54 2.23 -8.56
C ALA A 64 8.10 3.40 -9.47
N GLN A 65 8.68 3.47 -10.66
CA GLN A 65 8.39 4.48 -11.67
C GLN A 65 7.89 3.81 -12.95
N PHE A 66 6.78 4.31 -13.48
CA PHE A 66 6.29 4.00 -14.82
C PHE A 66 6.46 5.23 -15.71
N VAL A 67 7.12 5.04 -16.87
CA VAL A 67 7.22 6.04 -17.91
C VAL A 67 6.37 5.55 -19.08
N MET A 68 5.31 6.29 -19.38
CA MET A 68 4.28 5.98 -20.38
C MET A 68 4.36 7.00 -21.52
N PRO A 69 5.14 6.73 -22.59
CA PRO A 69 5.29 7.69 -23.70
C PRO A 69 4.00 7.85 -24.50
N THR A 70 3.22 6.79 -24.59
CA THR A 70 1.90 6.77 -25.23
C THR A 70 0.82 6.39 -24.20
N ALA A 71 -0.43 6.78 -24.48
CA ALA A 71 -1.54 6.45 -23.60
C ALA A 71 -1.78 4.94 -23.57
N GLY A 72 -1.80 4.35 -22.36
CA GLY A 72 -1.96 2.92 -22.18
C GLY A 72 -2.32 2.54 -20.76
N ASN A 73 -2.51 1.25 -20.53
CA ASN A 73 -2.82 0.71 -19.20
C ASN A 73 -1.56 0.13 -18.55
N PHE A 74 -1.38 0.39 -17.27
CA PHE A 74 -0.33 -0.24 -16.46
C PHE A 74 -0.89 -0.77 -15.15
N SER A 75 -0.19 -1.73 -14.55
CA SER A 75 -0.41 -2.10 -13.16
C SER A 75 0.87 -2.61 -12.51
N LEU A 76 0.94 -2.47 -11.20
CA LEU A 76 1.95 -3.05 -10.31
C LEU A 76 1.22 -3.84 -9.24
N ARG A 77 1.51 -5.16 -9.13
CA ARG A 77 0.74 -6.08 -8.29
C ARG A 77 1.61 -6.80 -7.28
N GLN A 78 1.03 -7.04 -6.10
CA GLN A 78 1.55 -7.96 -5.11
C GLN A 78 0.46 -8.93 -4.66
N ASN A 79 0.79 -10.23 -4.55
CA ASN A 79 -0.13 -11.22 -4.01
C ASN A 79 -0.22 -11.06 -2.48
N MET A 80 -1.43 -10.77 -2.00
CA MET A 80 -1.76 -10.58 -0.58
C MET A 80 -2.52 -11.77 0.03
N THR A 81 -2.84 -12.78 -0.75
CA THR A 81 -3.63 -13.95 -0.32
C THR A 81 -3.12 -14.60 0.97
N PRO A 82 -1.80 -14.82 1.14
CA PRO A 82 -1.32 -15.51 2.34
C PRO A 82 -1.32 -14.65 3.61
N VAL A 83 -1.55 -13.33 3.51
CA VAL A 83 -1.38 -12.39 4.64
C VAL A 83 -2.66 -11.67 5.05
N LEU A 84 -3.64 -11.53 4.15
CA LEU A 84 -4.94 -10.96 4.49
C LEU A 84 -5.87 -12.05 5.06
N ARG A 85 -6.57 -11.70 6.14
CA ARG A 85 -7.55 -12.57 6.80
C ARG A 85 -8.98 -12.11 6.45
N PRO A 86 -9.95 -13.03 6.35
CA PRO A 86 -11.37 -12.67 6.24
C PRO A 86 -11.85 -11.83 7.43
N ASN A 87 -12.91 -11.07 7.24
CA ASN A 87 -13.61 -10.29 8.27
C ASN A 87 -12.68 -9.40 9.13
N THR A 88 -11.61 -8.90 8.52
CA THR A 88 -10.57 -8.14 9.22
C THR A 88 -10.50 -6.73 8.66
N LYS A 89 -10.40 -5.74 9.55
CA LYS A 89 -10.17 -4.34 9.17
C LYS A 89 -8.69 -4.08 8.95
N TYR A 90 -8.40 -3.35 7.88
CA TYR A 90 -7.06 -2.96 7.50
C TYR A 90 -7.00 -1.47 7.18
N LYS A 91 -5.82 -0.90 7.38
CA LYS A 91 -5.46 0.42 6.87
C LYS A 91 -4.38 0.26 5.82
N ILE A 92 -4.58 0.89 4.67
CA ILE A 92 -3.54 1.07 3.65
C ILE A 92 -3.07 2.52 3.65
N SER A 93 -1.77 2.72 3.51
CA SER A 93 -1.16 4.01 3.17
C SER A 93 -0.13 3.84 2.06
N PHE A 94 0.01 4.83 1.22
CA PHE A 94 1.00 4.87 0.13
C PHE A 94 1.19 6.30 -0.35
N LYS A 95 2.27 6.55 -1.09
CA LYS A 95 2.56 7.85 -1.69
C LYS A 95 2.64 7.75 -3.19
N VAL A 96 2.16 8.79 -3.87
CA VAL A 96 2.16 8.90 -5.34
C VAL A 96 2.65 10.28 -5.73
N ARG A 97 3.44 10.37 -6.80
CA ARG A 97 3.69 11.61 -7.53
C ARG A 97 3.72 11.36 -9.03
N GLY A 98 3.43 12.39 -9.82
CA GLY A 98 3.44 12.29 -11.28
C GLY A 98 3.99 13.55 -11.93
N ARG A 99 4.66 13.38 -13.09
CA ARG A 99 5.17 14.48 -13.91
C ARG A 99 4.59 14.35 -15.31
N ASP A 100 3.99 15.43 -15.79
CA ASP A 100 3.29 15.45 -17.08
C ASP A 100 2.34 14.24 -17.23
N PHE A 101 1.72 13.85 -16.10
CA PHE A 101 0.93 12.62 -16.00
C PHE A 101 -0.56 12.90 -16.16
N THR A 102 -1.18 12.11 -17.03
CA THR A 102 -2.63 12.07 -17.22
C THR A 102 -3.11 10.62 -17.21
N ALA A 103 -4.31 10.37 -16.73
CA ALA A 103 -4.96 9.07 -16.79
C ALA A 103 -6.47 9.24 -16.76
N LYS A 104 -7.21 8.33 -17.42
CA LYS A 104 -8.67 8.24 -17.28
C LYS A 104 -9.05 7.73 -15.89
N ALA A 105 -8.25 6.82 -15.33
CA ALA A 105 -8.37 6.34 -13.95
C ALA A 105 -7.00 6.02 -13.41
N LEU A 106 -6.75 6.37 -12.15
CA LEU A 106 -5.57 6.02 -11.37
C LEU A 106 -6.03 5.52 -10.00
N GLY A 107 -5.46 4.44 -9.49
CA GLY A 107 -5.91 3.88 -8.22
C GLY A 107 -4.96 2.87 -7.59
N MET A 108 -5.28 2.55 -6.32
CA MET A 108 -4.70 1.45 -5.57
C MET A 108 -5.84 0.59 -5.04
N LEU A 109 -5.97 -0.63 -5.51
CA LEU A 109 -7.08 -1.53 -5.19
C LEU A 109 -6.61 -2.88 -4.68
N PHE A 110 -7.39 -3.45 -3.77
CA PHE A 110 -7.40 -4.87 -3.51
C PHE A 110 -8.41 -5.52 -4.44
N ILE A 111 -7.95 -6.40 -5.29
CA ILE A 111 -8.76 -7.10 -6.29
C ILE A 111 -8.88 -8.56 -5.88
N ASN A 112 -10.11 -9.05 -5.79
CA ASN A 112 -10.42 -10.45 -5.52
C ASN A 112 -11.61 -10.90 -6.37
N GLU A 113 -11.48 -12.03 -7.05
CA GLU A 113 -12.53 -12.56 -7.92
C GLU A 113 -13.85 -12.92 -7.19
N GLY A 114 -13.77 -13.19 -5.88
CA GLY A 114 -14.93 -13.50 -5.04
C GLY A 114 -15.62 -12.30 -4.41
N TRP A 115 -15.08 -11.08 -4.57
CA TRP A 115 -15.66 -9.89 -3.97
C TRP A 115 -16.63 -9.20 -4.92
N SER A 116 -17.74 -8.75 -4.40
CA SER A 116 -18.73 -7.97 -5.17
C SER A 116 -18.20 -6.58 -5.57
N LYS A 117 -17.25 -6.06 -4.81
CA LYS A 117 -16.58 -4.77 -5.07
C LYS A 117 -15.13 -4.83 -4.62
N ASP A 118 -14.24 -4.29 -5.43
CA ASP A 118 -12.85 -4.07 -5.02
C ASP A 118 -12.77 -3.05 -3.88
N ALA A 119 -11.93 -3.34 -2.88
CA ALA A 119 -11.60 -2.38 -1.83
C ALA A 119 -10.39 -1.54 -2.25
N GLY A 120 -10.40 -0.23 -1.96
CA GLY A 120 -9.24 0.62 -2.21
C GLY A 120 -9.60 2.05 -2.61
N VAL A 121 -8.59 2.79 -3.08
CA VAL A 121 -8.72 4.19 -3.52
C VAL A 121 -8.76 4.24 -5.03
N LYS A 122 -9.83 4.84 -5.58
CA LYS A 122 -9.98 5.14 -7.00
C LYS A 122 -9.88 6.65 -7.22
N ASN A 123 -9.60 7.05 -8.46
CA ASN A 123 -9.52 8.46 -8.86
C ASN A 123 -8.47 9.26 -8.09
N LEU A 124 -7.28 8.68 -7.95
CA LEU A 124 -6.13 9.37 -7.39
C LEU A 124 -5.72 10.53 -8.30
N THR A 125 -5.24 11.60 -7.69
CA THR A 125 -4.62 12.74 -8.41
C THR A 125 -3.11 12.67 -8.22
N ALA A 126 -2.37 12.60 -9.31
CA ALA A 126 -0.91 12.70 -9.27
C ALA A 126 -0.47 14.17 -9.40
N THR A 127 0.41 14.61 -8.50
CA THR A 127 1.05 15.93 -8.48
C THR A 127 2.56 15.76 -8.58
N PRO A 128 3.35 16.81 -8.94
CA PRO A 128 4.81 16.70 -8.98
C PRO A 128 5.45 16.34 -7.63
N GLU A 129 4.80 16.71 -6.54
CA GLU A 129 5.22 16.37 -5.17
C GLU A 129 4.60 15.05 -4.72
N TRP A 130 5.27 14.39 -3.76
CA TRP A 130 4.73 13.20 -3.10
C TRP A 130 3.47 13.53 -2.33
N LYS A 131 2.34 12.94 -2.73
CA LYS A 131 1.06 13.01 -2.04
C LYS A 131 0.75 11.68 -1.36
N GLU A 132 0.45 11.74 -0.06
CA GLU A 132 0.06 10.57 0.72
C GLU A 132 -1.44 10.31 0.58
N TYR A 133 -1.78 9.01 0.48
CA TYR A 133 -3.15 8.50 0.48
C TYR A 133 -3.30 7.47 1.59
N LYS A 134 -4.43 7.51 2.28
CA LYS A 134 -4.79 6.58 3.34
C LYS A 134 -6.23 6.13 3.17
N LEU A 135 -6.51 4.86 3.46
CA LEU A 135 -7.85 4.28 3.45
C LEU A 135 -7.93 3.18 4.49
N GLU A 136 -9.09 3.07 5.13
CA GLU A 136 -9.47 1.90 5.90
C GLU A 136 -10.47 1.07 5.10
N PHE A 137 -10.34 -0.25 5.16
CA PHE A 137 -11.23 -1.19 4.49
C PHE A 137 -11.37 -2.45 5.32
N ALA A 138 -12.44 -3.21 5.07
CA ALA A 138 -12.64 -4.52 5.66
C ALA A 138 -12.64 -5.57 4.56
N THR A 139 -11.97 -6.69 4.81
CA THR A 139 -12.07 -7.86 3.93
C THR A 139 -13.42 -8.54 4.17
N PRO A 140 -14.09 -9.04 3.12
CA PRO A 140 -15.28 -9.86 3.28
C PRO A 140 -14.95 -11.25 3.83
N ASP A 141 -16.00 -12.03 4.07
CA ASP A 141 -15.93 -13.35 4.69
C ASP A 141 -15.13 -14.39 3.90
N TYR A 142 -15.08 -14.23 2.58
CA TYR A 142 -14.42 -15.18 1.71
C TYR A 142 -13.25 -14.54 0.97
N ASN A 143 -12.10 -15.23 0.98
CA ASN A 143 -10.86 -14.75 0.42
C ASN A 143 -10.19 -15.82 -0.45
N ARG A 144 -10.25 -15.70 -1.79
CA ARG A 144 -9.49 -16.55 -2.70
C ARG A 144 -8.12 -15.94 -2.99
N TYR A 145 -7.98 -15.33 -4.15
CA TYR A 145 -6.75 -14.65 -4.55
C TYR A 145 -6.96 -13.16 -4.38
N VAL A 146 -6.18 -12.53 -3.51
CA VAL A 146 -6.21 -11.08 -3.32
C VAL A 146 -4.91 -10.48 -3.81
N PHE A 147 -5.03 -9.54 -4.74
CA PHE A 147 -3.90 -8.77 -5.23
C PHE A 147 -4.04 -7.31 -4.84
N LEU A 148 -3.03 -6.76 -4.16
CA LEU A 148 -2.86 -5.33 -4.08
C LEU A 148 -2.36 -4.84 -5.45
N THR A 149 -3.09 -3.90 -6.05
CA THR A 149 -2.84 -3.45 -7.42
C THR A 149 -2.82 -1.93 -7.49
N PHE A 150 -1.66 -1.34 -7.75
CA PHE A 150 -1.56 0.04 -8.22
C PHE A 150 -1.74 0.03 -9.74
N PHE A 151 -2.62 0.88 -10.27
CA PHE A 151 -2.96 0.85 -11.70
C PHE A 151 -3.25 2.23 -12.27
N GLY A 152 -3.06 2.37 -13.59
CA GLY A 152 -3.53 3.50 -14.37
C GLY A 152 -4.13 3.04 -15.69
N ASN A 153 -5.29 3.60 -16.03
CA ASN A 153 -5.97 3.33 -17.30
C ASN A 153 -5.85 4.54 -18.22
N THR A 154 -5.53 4.30 -19.50
CA THR A 154 -5.29 5.35 -20.50
C THR A 154 -4.28 6.37 -19.97
N ALA A 155 -3.25 5.87 -19.29
CA ALA A 155 -2.23 6.68 -18.63
C ALA A 155 -1.14 7.10 -19.60
N LYS A 156 -0.66 8.35 -19.46
CA LYS A 156 0.47 8.91 -20.21
C LYS A 156 1.31 9.78 -19.28
N GLY A 157 2.62 9.86 -19.53
CA GLY A 157 3.56 10.63 -18.70
C GLY A 157 4.31 9.75 -17.69
N THR A 158 4.82 10.35 -16.63
CA THR A 158 5.58 9.63 -15.60
C THR A 158 4.79 9.58 -14.30
N ILE A 159 4.67 8.39 -13.72
CA ILE A 159 4.01 8.16 -12.43
C ILE A 159 4.91 7.33 -11.52
N GLU A 160 4.94 7.66 -10.25
CA GLU A 160 5.75 7.00 -9.24
C GLU A 160 4.89 6.64 -8.01
N VAL A 161 5.18 5.48 -7.42
CA VAL A 161 4.53 5.01 -6.19
C VAL A 161 5.58 4.55 -5.19
N ALA A 162 5.37 4.88 -3.92
CA ALA A 162 6.29 4.60 -2.83
C ALA A 162 5.57 4.36 -1.50
N ASP A 163 6.33 3.90 -0.49
CA ASP A 163 5.92 3.80 0.92
C ASP A 163 4.57 3.07 1.09
N ILE A 164 4.42 1.93 0.41
CA ILE A 164 3.17 1.16 0.45
C ILE A 164 3.13 0.34 1.73
N GLU A 165 2.16 0.61 2.58
CA GLU A 165 1.92 -0.11 3.83
C GLU A 165 0.48 -0.61 3.92
N VAL A 166 0.31 -1.82 4.42
CA VAL A 166 -0.98 -2.40 4.83
C VAL A 166 -0.81 -2.96 6.23
N LYS A 167 -1.63 -2.50 7.16
CA LYS A 167 -1.61 -2.94 8.55
C LYS A 167 -2.99 -3.37 8.99
N ALA A 168 -3.09 -4.45 9.77
CA ALA A 168 -4.34 -4.79 10.43
C ALA A 168 -4.68 -3.72 11.48
N ILE A 169 -5.95 -3.36 11.54
CA ILE A 169 -6.47 -2.51 12.60
C ILE A 169 -6.93 -3.46 13.71
N ASN A 170 -6.21 -3.47 14.84
CA ASN A 170 -6.67 -4.19 16.01
C ASN A 170 -7.96 -3.55 16.48
N VAL A 171 -9.05 -4.30 16.44
CA VAL A 171 -10.25 -3.96 17.21
C VAL A 171 -9.92 -4.47 18.60
N ASP A 172 -9.60 -3.55 19.51
CA ASP A 172 -9.49 -3.89 20.93
C ASP A 172 -10.85 -4.51 21.34
N ASN A 173 -10.82 -5.78 21.69
CA ASN A 173 -11.95 -6.50 22.26
C ASN A 173 -12.15 -6.08 23.71
#